data_c3ec971772102b60838564d874e276c0
#
_entry.id   c3ec971772102b60838564d874e276c0
#
_cell.length_a   1.000
_cell.length_b   1.000
_cell.length_c   1.000
_cell.angle_alpha   90.00
_cell.angle_beta   90.00
_cell.angle_gamma   90.00
#
_symmetry.space_group_name_H-M   'P 1'
#
loop_
_entity.id
_entity.type
_entity.pdbx_description
1 polymer ?
#
loop_
_entity_poly.entity_id
_entity_poly.type
_entity_poly.pdbx_seq_one_letter_code
_entity_poly.pdbx_strand_id
1 'polypeptide(L)'
;KSGGNAVEAAIAIGACLSVTYPHCTGLGGDGFMLVADAHGKVSTISGIGQAPRRLPAFDASVNVIPHRGPVSMLTTAGNVDAMGKAFELSRRELGGRQSWASLLTPAVALARDGFPWTASGHFWLDFRAGEMNRLPGVASVFLANGKAPAVGEIVRQPHLAHTLETLAERGHRDFYEGHLASRL
;
A
#
# COMPACT_ATOMS: atom_id res chain seq x y z
N LYS A 1 -15.98 -5.84 -15.27
CA LYS A 1 -17.35 -6.33 -15.57
C LYS A 1 -18.41 -5.74 -14.63
N SER A 2 -18.02 -5.13 -13.51
CA SER A 2 -18.93 -4.49 -12.54
C SER A 2 -19.33 -3.06 -12.91
N GLY A 3 -18.89 -2.53 -14.06
CA GLY A 3 -19.29 -1.22 -14.59
C GLY A 3 -18.59 -0.01 -13.95
N GLY A 4 -17.42 -0.20 -13.38
CA GLY A 4 -16.58 0.89 -12.89
C GLY A 4 -15.84 1.61 -14.02
N ASN A 5 -15.39 2.85 -13.74
CA ASN A 5 -14.52 3.61 -14.65
C ASN A 5 -13.02 3.26 -14.45
N ALA A 6 -12.15 3.85 -15.27
CA ALA A 6 -10.71 3.58 -15.23
C ALA A 6 -10.05 3.95 -13.89
N VAL A 7 -10.50 5.03 -13.24
CA VAL A 7 -9.98 5.46 -11.94
C VAL A 7 -10.36 4.46 -10.84
N GLU A 8 -11.61 4.01 -10.83
CA GLU A 8 -12.07 2.96 -9.90
C GLU A 8 -11.31 1.66 -10.11
N ALA A 9 -11.05 1.27 -11.37
CA ALA A 9 -10.22 0.11 -11.68
C ALA A 9 -8.77 0.30 -11.18
N ALA A 10 -8.17 1.48 -11.36
CA ALA A 10 -6.82 1.78 -10.88
C ALA A 10 -6.70 1.69 -9.35
N ILE A 11 -7.72 2.19 -8.61
CA ILE A 11 -7.77 2.07 -7.15
C ILE A 11 -7.81 0.60 -6.73
N ALA A 12 -8.70 -0.20 -7.33
CA ALA A 12 -8.82 -1.62 -7.00
C ALA A 12 -7.53 -2.40 -7.32
N ILE A 13 -6.89 -2.11 -8.46
CA ILE A 13 -5.60 -2.70 -8.85
C ILE A 13 -4.52 -2.29 -7.85
N GLY A 14 -4.42 -1.00 -7.49
CA GLY A 14 -3.43 -0.50 -6.52
C GLY A 14 -3.58 -1.17 -5.15
N ALA A 15 -4.81 -1.34 -4.67
CA ALA A 15 -5.10 -2.06 -3.44
C ALA A 15 -4.67 -3.54 -3.54
N CYS A 16 -4.99 -4.23 -4.63
CA CYS A 16 -4.57 -5.62 -4.86
C CYS A 16 -3.05 -5.75 -4.94
N LEU A 17 -2.36 -4.84 -5.63
CA LEU A 17 -0.90 -4.84 -5.74
C LEU A 17 -0.23 -4.58 -4.39
N SER A 18 -0.83 -3.78 -3.52
CA SER A 18 -0.33 -3.60 -2.14
C SER A 18 -0.30 -4.92 -1.35
N VAL A 19 -1.09 -5.91 -1.75
CA VAL A 19 -1.08 -7.26 -1.18
C VAL A 19 -0.13 -8.18 -1.94
N THR A 20 -0.27 -8.24 -3.27
CA THR A 20 0.39 -9.26 -4.10
C THR A 20 1.77 -8.88 -4.59
N TYR A 21 2.15 -7.60 -4.47
CA TYR A 21 3.42 -7.05 -4.92
C TYR A 21 4.11 -6.19 -3.85
N PRO A 22 4.23 -6.69 -2.60
CA PRO A 22 4.65 -5.88 -1.44
C PRO A 22 6.10 -5.40 -1.48
N HIS A 23 6.92 -5.95 -2.38
CA HIS A 23 8.31 -5.53 -2.58
C HIS A 23 8.47 -4.26 -3.42
N CYS A 24 7.38 -3.75 -4.02
CA CYS A 24 7.40 -2.54 -4.84
C CYS A 24 6.28 -1.55 -4.51
N THR A 25 5.22 -1.98 -3.82
CA THR A 25 4.08 -1.12 -3.49
C THR A 25 3.46 -1.49 -2.15
N GLY A 26 2.76 -0.55 -1.52
CA GLY A 26 2.12 -0.78 -0.22
C GLY A 26 1.25 0.39 0.19
N LEU A 27 0.36 0.16 1.17
CA LEU A 27 -0.50 1.22 1.72
C LEU A 27 0.33 2.30 2.45
N GLY A 28 1.46 1.91 3.03
CA GLY A 28 2.35 2.78 3.79
C GLY A 28 3.32 3.62 2.96
N GLY A 29 3.22 3.59 1.64
CA GLY A 29 4.08 4.33 0.74
C GLY A 29 3.47 5.61 0.18
N ASP A 30 4.11 6.13 -0.87
CA ASP A 30 3.61 7.25 -1.66
C ASP A 30 2.76 6.77 -2.83
N GLY A 31 1.89 7.65 -3.34
CA GLY A 31 1.06 7.37 -4.51
C GLY A 31 0.94 8.56 -5.43
N PHE A 32 1.08 8.32 -6.73
CA PHE A 32 0.93 9.35 -7.75
C PHE A 32 -0.10 8.90 -8.78
N MET A 33 -1.00 9.78 -9.14
CA MET A 33 -1.98 9.50 -10.19
C MET A 33 -2.04 10.65 -11.19
N LEU A 34 -2.14 10.29 -12.46
CA LEU A 34 -2.42 11.19 -13.56
C LEU A 34 -3.67 10.67 -14.25
N VAL A 35 -4.70 11.50 -14.26
CA VAL A 35 -6.02 11.16 -14.78
C VAL A 35 -6.35 12.10 -15.93
N ALA A 36 -6.60 11.56 -17.11
CA ALA A 36 -7.13 12.30 -18.24
C ALA A 36 -8.61 11.93 -18.46
N ASP A 37 -9.47 12.93 -18.61
CA ASP A 37 -10.87 12.69 -18.95
C ASP A 37 -11.08 12.59 -20.48
N ALA A 38 -12.32 12.28 -20.90
CA ALA A 38 -12.67 12.16 -22.32
C ALA A 38 -12.53 13.47 -23.10
N HIS A 39 -12.42 14.61 -22.44
CA HIS A 39 -12.27 15.93 -23.03
C HIS A 39 -10.82 16.41 -23.08
N GLY A 40 -9.87 15.57 -22.64
CA GLY A 40 -8.45 15.89 -22.59
C GLY A 40 -8.03 16.72 -21.39
N LYS A 41 -8.91 16.99 -20.42
CA LYS A 41 -8.54 17.63 -19.16
C LYS A 41 -7.70 16.64 -18.33
N VAL A 42 -6.51 17.07 -17.94
CA VAL A 42 -5.60 16.28 -17.11
C VAL A 42 -5.64 16.78 -15.67
N SER A 43 -5.84 15.85 -14.74
CA SER A 43 -5.76 16.08 -13.29
C SER A 43 -4.65 15.24 -12.70
N THR A 44 -3.91 15.79 -11.75
CA THR A 44 -2.83 15.07 -11.04
C THR A 44 -3.14 14.99 -9.55
N ILE A 45 -2.79 13.86 -8.94
CA ILE A 45 -2.87 13.65 -7.50
C ILE A 45 -1.48 13.25 -7.04
N SER A 46 -0.93 14.02 -6.11
CA SER A 46 0.36 13.74 -5.48
C SER A 46 0.12 13.33 -4.03
N GLY A 47 0.32 12.06 -3.76
CA GLY A 47 0.27 11.48 -2.41
C GLY A 47 1.67 11.28 -1.84
N ILE A 48 2.52 12.31 -1.93
CA ILE A 48 3.81 12.35 -1.22
C ILE A 48 3.54 12.71 0.22
N GLY A 49 4.05 11.90 1.14
CA GLY A 49 3.95 12.19 2.56
C GLY A 49 4.79 13.38 2.99
N GLN A 50 4.27 14.15 3.93
CA GLN A 50 5.03 15.19 4.60
C GLN A 50 6.07 14.61 5.56
N ALA A 51 7.18 15.30 5.75
CA ALA A 51 8.13 14.96 6.81
C ALA A 51 7.46 15.11 8.19
N PRO A 52 7.78 14.24 9.16
CA PRO A 52 7.22 14.35 10.50
C PRO A 52 7.68 15.65 11.18
N ARG A 53 6.83 16.23 12.02
CA ARG A 53 7.18 17.45 12.80
C ARG A 53 8.35 17.23 13.74
N ARG A 54 8.54 16.00 14.22
CA ARG A 54 9.68 15.59 15.06
C ARG A 54 10.45 14.54 14.27
N LEU A 55 11.61 14.93 13.79
CA LEU A 55 12.54 13.98 13.20
C LEU A 55 13.15 13.14 14.33
N PRO A 56 13.40 11.84 14.12
CA PRO A 56 14.18 11.05 15.04
C PRO A 56 15.57 11.68 15.18
N ALA A 57 16.16 11.60 16.38
CA ALA A 57 17.55 11.96 16.54
C ALA A 57 18.40 10.98 15.71
N PHE A 58 19.08 11.49 14.71
CA PHE A 58 20.06 10.71 13.97
C PHE A 58 21.35 10.65 14.79
N ASP A 59 21.96 9.47 14.80
CA ASP A 59 23.34 9.33 15.29
C ASP A 59 24.24 10.30 14.51
N ALA A 60 25.16 10.98 15.21
CA ALA A 60 26.09 11.93 14.59
C ALA A 60 26.99 11.30 13.51
N SER A 61 27.10 9.97 13.49
CA SER A 61 27.78 9.20 12.43
C SER A 61 26.95 9.05 11.14
N VAL A 62 25.63 9.35 11.17
CA VAL A 62 24.74 9.27 10.00
C VAL A 62 24.87 10.54 9.18
N ASN A 63 25.85 10.60 8.29
CA ASN A 63 26.05 11.72 7.38
C ASN A 63 25.12 11.70 6.16
N VAL A 64 24.50 10.56 5.87
CA VAL A 64 23.58 10.37 4.72
C VAL A 64 22.45 9.45 5.16
N ILE A 65 21.23 9.82 4.80
CA ILE A 65 20.05 8.97 5.03
C ILE A 65 20.26 7.65 4.26
N PRO A 66 20.17 6.49 4.92
CA PRO A 66 20.33 5.20 4.26
C PRO A 66 19.30 5.03 3.12
N HIS A 67 19.69 4.34 2.06
CA HIS A 67 18.77 4.06 0.95
C HIS A 67 17.58 3.19 1.36
N ARG A 68 17.65 2.50 2.51
CA ARG A 68 16.65 1.54 2.97
C ARG A 68 16.65 1.39 4.49
N GLY A 69 15.57 0.82 4.99
CA GLY A 69 15.37 0.52 6.40
C GLY A 69 14.57 1.57 7.15
N PRO A 70 14.29 1.37 8.42
CA PRO A 70 13.42 2.25 9.20
C PRO A 70 13.87 3.71 9.23
N VAL A 71 15.18 3.97 9.19
CA VAL A 71 15.73 5.33 9.20
C VAL A 71 15.46 6.11 7.92
N SER A 72 15.16 5.44 6.81
CA SER A 72 14.78 6.08 5.53
C SER A 72 13.29 6.31 5.37
N MET A 73 12.46 5.82 6.30
CA MET A 73 11.00 5.98 6.31
C MET A 73 10.61 7.31 6.99
N LEU A 74 10.96 8.43 6.35
CA LEU A 74 10.87 9.75 6.98
C LEU A 74 9.62 10.54 6.59
N THR A 75 8.71 9.96 5.81
CA THR A 75 7.50 10.65 5.36
C THR A 75 6.25 9.94 5.86
N THR A 76 5.18 10.72 6.02
CA THR A 76 3.84 10.17 6.26
C THR A 76 3.38 9.38 5.03
N ALA A 77 2.76 8.23 5.23
CA ALA A 77 2.22 7.41 4.14
C ALA A 77 1.12 8.15 3.37
N GLY A 78 1.37 8.54 2.12
CA GLY A 78 0.44 9.34 1.32
C GLY A 78 -0.47 8.55 0.37
N ASN A 79 -0.16 7.26 0.13
CA ASN A 79 -0.83 6.47 -0.90
C ASN A 79 -2.34 6.28 -0.64
N VAL A 80 -2.74 6.02 0.60
CA VAL A 80 -4.16 5.82 0.95
C VAL A 80 -4.98 7.09 0.71
N ASP A 81 -4.43 8.27 1.05
CA ASP A 81 -5.10 9.54 0.76
C ASP A 81 -5.16 9.83 -0.76
N ALA A 82 -4.10 9.49 -1.50
CA ALA A 82 -4.09 9.60 -2.97
C ALA A 82 -5.21 8.74 -3.59
N MET A 83 -5.38 7.49 -3.15
CA MET A 83 -6.48 6.64 -3.60
C MET A 83 -7.84 7.24 -3.20
N GLY A 84 -7.97 7.79 -1.99
CA GLY A 84 -9.18 8.46 -1.53
C GLY A 84 -9.51 9.69 -2.39
N LYS A 85 -8.53 10.53 -2.70
CA LYS A 85 -8.71 11.70 -3.59
C LYS A 85 -9.08 11.29 -5.01
N ALA A 86 -8.50 10.22 -5.52
CA ALA A 86 -8.89 9.66 -6.82
C ALA A 86 -10.32 9.15 -6.82
N PHE A 87 -10.75 8.50 -5.73
CA PHE A 87 -12.13 8.06 -5.56
C PHE A 87 -13.11 9.25 -5.53
N GLU A 88 -12.80 10.31 -4.77
CA GLU A 88 -13.60 11.53 -4.75
C GLU A 88 -13.70 12.18 -6.14
N LEU A 89 -12.58 12.28 -6.87
CA LEU A 89 -12.54 12.79 -8.24
C LEU A 89 -13.41 11.93 -9.18
N SER A 90 -13.29 10.61 -9.09
CA SER A 90 -14.07 9.66 -9.85
C SER A 90 -15.57 9.88 -9.65
N ARG A 91 -16.00 10.01 -8.39
CA ARG A 91 -17.41 10.22 -8.02
C ARG A 91 -17.93 11.56 -8.49
N ARG A 92 -17.18 12.62 -8.34
CA ARG A 92 -17.60 14.00 -8.60
C ARG A 92 -17.59 14.37 -10.08
N GLU A 93 -16.57 13.92 -10.83
CA GLU A 93 -16.29 14.44 -12.17
C GLU A 93 -16.33 13.36 -13.29
N LEU A 94 -16.15 12.08 -12.94
CA LEU A 94 -15.93 11.03 -13.95
C LEU A 94 -17.03 9.96 -13.96
N GLY A 95 -18.15 10.22 -13.29
CA GLY A 95 -19.30 9.31 -13.26
C GLY A 95 -19.05 7.98 -12.56
N GLY A 96 -18.14 7.94 -11.61
CA GLY A 96 -17.86 6.75 -10.80
C GLY A 96 -19.09 6.26 -10.02
N ARG A 97 -19.30 4.95 -9.99
CA ARG A 97 -20.50 4.31 -9.40
C ARG A 97 -20.19 3.29 -8.34
N GLN A 98 -18.96 2.78 -8.32
CA GLN A 98 -18.55 1.77 -7.34
C GLN A 98 -18.46 2.38 -5.93
N SER A 99 -18.75 1.60 -4.91
CA SER A 99 -18.49 2.03 -3.53
C SER A 99 -17.01 1.87 -3.20
N TRP A 100 -16.49 2.68 -2.28
CA TRP A 100 -15.13 2.53 -1.78
C TRP A 100 -14.87 1.11 -1.28
N ALA A 101 -15.78 0.54 -0.49
CA ALA A 101 -15.69 -0.82 0.02
C ALA A 101 -15.56 -1.86 -1.10
N SER A 102 -16.37 -1.74 -2.18
CA SER A 102 -16.32 -2.70 -3.28
C SER A 102 -15.00 -2.68 -4.05
N LEU A 103 -14.31 -1.53 -4.09
CA LEU A 103 -12.98 -1.42 -4.71
C LEU A 103 -11.89 -2.13 -3.89
N LEU A 104 -12.04 -2.20 -2.57
CA LEU A 104 -11.08 -2.85 -1.68
C LEU A 104 -11.35 -4.35 -1.46
N THR A 105 -12.58 -4.81 -1.69
CA THR A 105 -13.00 -6.21 -1.47
C THR A 105 -12.06 -7.25 -2.09
N PRO A 106 -11.59 -7.10 -3.35
CA PRO A 106 -10.65 -8.07 -3.92
C PRO A 106 -9.30 -8.13 -3.19
N ALA A 107 -8.79 -6.99 -2.74
CA ALA A 107 -7.55 -6.92 -1.97
C ALA A 107 -7.71 -7.57 -0.59
N VAL A 108 -8.84 -7.34 0.08
CA VAL A 108 -9.19 -8.01 1.34
C VAL A 108 -9.17 -9.54 1.18
N ALA A 109 -9.83 -10.05 0.13
CA ALA A 109 -9.86 -11.49 -0.14
C ALA A 109 -8.46 -12.05 -0.39
N LEU A 110 -7.64 -11.40 -1.23
CA LEU A 110 -6.26 -11.80 -1.49
C LEU A 110 -5.40 -11.81 -0.22
N ALA A 111 -5.55 -10.82 0.64
CA ALA A 111 -4.79 -10.75 1.89
C ALA A 111 -5.23 -11.81 2.91
N ARG A 112 -6.53 -12.06 3.03
CA ARG A 112 -7.12 -12.99 3.99
C ARG A 112 -6.99 -14.45 3.55
N ASP A 113 -7.43 -14.75 2.32
CA ASP A 113 -7.52 -16.11 1.82
C ASP A 113 -6.18 -16.60 1.23
N GLY A 114 -5.35 -15.65 0.83
CA GLY A 114 -4.00 -15.85 0.32
C GLY A 114 -3.91 -15.77 -1.19
N PHE A 115 -2.68 -15.62 -1.66
CA PHE A 115 -2.34 -15.58 -3.08
C PHE A 115 -1.04 -16.34 -3.34
N PRO A 116 -0.83 -16.89 -4.55
CA PRO A 116 0.41 -17.58 -4.89
C PRO A 116 1.57 -16.60 -4.97
N TRP A 117 2.67 -16.89 -4.25
CA TRP A 117 3.84 -16.05 -4.22
C TRP A 117 4.50 -15.95 -5.59
N THR A 118 4.80 -14.73 -6.02
CA THR A 118 5.33 -14.48 -7.36
C THR A 118 6.83 -14.77 -7.46
N ALA A 119 7.30 -15.07 -8.67
CA ALA A 119 8.74 -15.25 -8.94
C ALA A 119 9.54 -13.97 -8.62
N SER A 120 9.00 -12.79 -8.92
CA SER A 120 9.61 -11.50 -8.58
C SER A 120 9.69 -11.31 -7.06
N GLY A 121 8.61 -11.60 -6.34
CA GLY A 121 8.58 -11.52 -4.88
C GLY A 121 9.60 -12.48 -4.23
N HIS A 122 9.69 -13.72 -4.73
CA HIS A 122 10.69 -14.68 -4.27
C HIS A 122 12.11 -14.15 -4.49
N PHE A 123 12.42 -13.72 -5.71
CA PHE A 123 13.76 -13.21 -6.05
C PHE A 123 14.19 -12.06 -5.13
N TRP A 124 13.34 -11.03 -4.98
CA TRP A 124 13.70 -9.86 -4.18
C TRP A 124 13.81 -10.15 -2.69
N LEU A 125 12.95 -11.03 -2.18
CA LEU A 125 12.96 -11.37 -0.76
C LEU A 125 14.14 -12.28 -0.42
N ASP A 126 14.48 -13.23 -1.29
CA ASP A 126 15.66 -14.10 -1.14
C ASP A 126 16.95 -13.29 -1.26
N PHE A 127 17.07 -12.46 -2.29
CA PHE A 127 18.22 -11.56 -2.50
C PHE A 127 18.49 -10.66 -1.28
N ARG A 128 17.44 -10.31 -0.51
CA ARG A 128 17.53 -9.46 0.66
C ARG A 128 17.29 -10.17 1.99
N ALA A 129 17.28 -11.49 2.00
CA ALA A 129 16.92 -12.26 3.19
C ALA A 129 17.74 -11.88 4.44
N GLY A 130 19.04 -11.64 4.26
CA GLY A 130 19.92 -11.19 5.36
C GLY A 130 19.55 -9.84 5.95
N GLU A 131 19.03 -8.90 5.15
CA GLU A 131 18.51 -7.60 5.59
C GLU A 131 17.13 -7.77 6.23
N MET A 132 16.24 -8.51 5.59
CA MET A 132 14.86 -8.73 6.02
C MET A 132 14.79 -9.49 7.35
N ASN A 133 15.67 -10.45 7.58
CA ASN A 133 15.75 -11.17 8.87
C ASN A 133 16.12 -10.26 10.06
N ARG A 134 16.74 -9.13 9.80
CA ARG A 134 17.05 -8.13 10.85
C ARG A 134 15.89 -7.19 11.15
N LEU A 135 14.78 -7.29 10.41
CA LEU A 135 13.58 -6.49 10.55
C LEU A 135 12.42 -7.40 11.03
N PRO A 136 12.22 -7.56 12.35
CA PRO A 136 11.26 -8.53 12.90
C PRO A 136 9.84 -8.39 12.33
N GLY A 137 9.37 -7.15 12.11
CA GLY A 137 8.07 -6.90 11.51
C GLY A 137 7.94 -7.41 10.06
N VAL A 138 9.02 -7.36 9.27
CA VAL A 138 9.06 -7.90 7.91
C VAL A 138 9.23 -9.41 7.94
N ALA A 139 10.17 -9.90 8.76
CA ALA A 139 10.48 -11.31 8.86
C ALA A 139 9.24 -12.13 9.29
N SER A 140 8.48 -11.63 10.27
CA SER A 140 7.27 -12.33 10.77
C SER A 140 6.14 -12.43 9.73
N VAL A 141 6.10 -11.53 8.76
CA VAL A 141 5.06 -11.52 7.72
C VAL A 141 5.48 -12.30 6.48
N PHE A 142 6.73 -12.16 6.04
CA PHE A 142 7.16 -12.62 4.72
C PHE A 142 8.19 -13.74 4.74
N LEU A 143 8.75 -14.10 5.89
CA LEU A 143 9.77 -15.16 5.97
C LEU A 143 9.29 -16.33 6.79
N ALA A 144 9.29 -17.52 6.20
CA ALA A 144 9.08 -18.78 6.92
C ALA A 144 10.45 -19.34 7.36
N ASN A 145 10.71 -19.38 8.68
CA ASN A 145 12.01 -19.81 9.21
C ASN A 145 13.21 -19.07 8.59
N GLY A 146 13.07 -17.77 8.36
CA GLY A 146 14.11 -16.91 7.78
C GLY A 146 14.32 -17.05 6.28
N LYS A 147 13.43 -17.75 5.57
CA LYS A 147 13.51 -17.99 4.12
C LYS A 147 12.30 -17.39 3.39
N ALA A 148 12.53 -16.94 2.17
CA ALA A 148 11.47 -16.48 1.28
C ALA A 148 10.52 -17.63 0.92
N PRO A 149 9.20 -17.39 0.82
CA PRO A 149 8.25 -18.38 0.33
C PRO A 149 8.63 -18.86 -1.07
N ALA A 150 8.38 -20.13 -1.38
CA ALA A 150 8.59 -20.65 -2.72
C ALA A 150 7.63 -20.02 -3.75
N VAL A 151 8.04 -19.96 -5.02
CA VAL A 151 7.15 -19.51 -6.09
C VAL A 151 5.92 -20.40 -6.15
N GLY A 152 4.74 -19.80 -6.13
CA GLY A 152 3.45 -20.50 -6.09
C GLY A 152 2.98 -20.89 -4.69
N GLU A 153 3.79 -20.77 -3.65
CA GLU A 153 3.37 -20.96 -2.26
C GLU A 153 2.29 -19.92 -1.88
N ILE A 154 1.27 -20.37 -1.16
CA ILE A 154 0.17 -19.49 -0.74
C ILE A 154 0.58 -18.65 0.47
N VAL A 155 0.70 -17.36 0.26
CA VAL A 155 1.01 -16.37 1.31
C VAL A 155 -0.26 -15.65 1.75
N ARG A 156 -0.43 -15.50 3.06
CA ARG A 156 -1.53 -14.76 3.69
C ARG A 156 -1.01 -13.62 4.54
N GLN A 157 -1.77 -12.54 4.56
CA GLN A 157 -1.43 -11.32 5.32
C GLN A 157 -2.63 -10.89 6.18
N PRO A 158 -2.94 -11.62 7.27
CA PRO A 158 -4.16 -11.39 8.05
C PRO A 158 -4.23 -9.98 8.67
N HIS A 159 -3.11 -9.42 9.07
CA HIS A 159 -3.08 -8.04 9.58
C HIS A 159 -3.37 -7.01 8.50
N LEU A 160 -2.86 -7.21 7.28
CA LEU A 160 -3.17 -6.34 6.14
C LEU A 160 -4.64 -6.52 5.72
N ALA A 161 -5.19 -7.72 5.76
CA ALA A 161 -6.60 -7.97 5.52
C ALA A 161 -7.48 -7.15 6.48
N HIS A 162 -7.19 -7.20 7.78
CA HIS A 162 -7.90 -6.40 8.79
C HIS A 162 -7.77 -4.88 8.53
N THR A 163 -6.59 -4.41 8.14
CA THR A 163 -6.38 -2.99 7.77
C THR A 163 -7.25 -2.60 6.58
N LEU A 164 -7.27 -3.42 5.53
CA LEU A 164 -8.09 -3.18 4.34
C LEU A 164 -9.59 -3.26 4.63
N GLU A 165 -10.04 -4.18 5.48
CA GLU A 165 -11.43 -4.27 5.97
C GLU A 165 -11.82 -2.99 6.72
N THR A 166 -10.99 -2.52 7.63
CA THR A 166 -11.23 -1.27 8.36
C THR A 166 -11.33 -0.07 7.41
N LEU A 167 -10.43 0.01 6.43
CA LEU A 167 -10.49 1.06 5.40
C LEU A 167 -11.77 0.95 4.55
N ALA A 168 -12.19 -0.26 4.20
CA ALA A 168 -13.41 -0.49 3.42
C ALA A 168 -14.66 -0.03 4.19
N GLU A 169 -14.72 -0.29 5.49
CA GLU A 169 -15.84 0.05 6.37
C GLU A 169 -15.87 1.53 6.76
N ARG A 170 -14.71 2.11 7.10
CA ARG A 170 -14.61 3.44 7.71
C ARG A 170 -14.13 4.53 6.75
N GLY A 171 -13.69 4.15 5.55
CA GLY A 171 -13.17 5.10 4.56
C GLY A 171 -11.67 5.39 4.72
N HIS A 172 -11.11 6.02 3.71
CA HIS A 172 -9.66 6.29 3.62
C HIS A 172 -9.13 7.22 4.74
N ARG A 173 -9.99 8.11 5.28
CA ARG A 173 -9.58 9.03 6.36
C ARG A 173 -9.27 8.32 7.68
N ASP A 174 -9.81 7.13 7.93
CA ASP A 174 -9.51 6.35 9.14
C ASP A 174 -8.00 6.03 9.28
N PHE A 175 -7.28 5.95 8.15
CA PHE A 175 -5.83 5.75 8.13
C PHE A 175 -5.03 6.90 8.78
N TYR A 176 -5.59 8.11 8.81
CA TYR A 176 -4.92 9.32 9.28
C TYR A 176 -5.54 9.93 10.55
N GLU A 177 -6.79 9.70 10.80
CA GLU A 177 -7.57 10.39 11.83
C GLU A 177 -8.43 9.45 12.70
N GLY A 178 -8.46 8.14 12.35
CA GLY A 178 -9.34 7.18 12.99
C GLY A 178 -8.63 6.09 13.79
N HIS A 179 -9.25 4.93 13.81
CA HIS A 179 -8.76 3.76 14.55
C HIS A 179 -7.39 3.30 14.05
N LEU A 180 -7.20 3.25 12.73
CA LEU A 180 -5.89 2.85 12.15
C LEU A 180 -4.80 3.84 12.53
N ALA A 181 -5.08 5.16 12.45
CA ALA A 181 -4.12 6.19 12.84
C ALA A 181 -3.64 6.07 14.30
N SER A 182 -4.52 5.64 15.20
CA SER A 182 -4.17 5.46 16.62
C SER A 182 -3.24 4.25 16.88
N ARG A 183 -3.06 3.38 15.89
CA ARG A 183 -2.24 2.16 15.96
C ARG A 183 -0.92 2.25 15.18
N LEU A 184 -0.77 3.28 14.36
CA LEU A 184 0.43 3.62 13.61
C LEU A 184 1.36 4.52 14.42
#